data_07f423107898b6039f484a67625a7633
#
_entry.id   07f423107898b6039f484a67625a7633
#
_cell.length_a   1.000
_cell.length_b   1.000
_cell.length_c   1.000
_cell.angle_alpha   90.00
_cell.angle_beta   90.00
_cell.angle_gamma   90.00
#
_symmetry.space_group_name_H-M   'P 1'
#
loop_
_entity.id
_entity.type
_entity.pdbx_description
1 polymer ?
#
loop_
_entity_poly.entity_id
_entity_poly.type
_entity_poly.pdbx_seq_one_letter_code
_entity_poly.pdbx_strand_id
1 'polypeptide(L)'
;MVLEVAIFDVTDADAFAAAYLGARDQLLSSDGCRSVRMTRGIETPKRFVLMVEWDSVQAHENNFRGTERFKAWRTAIGPFFAEPPRVEHFTDVD
;
A
#
# COMPACT_ATOMS: atom_id res chain seq x y z
N MET A 1 3.16 5.70 -16.57
CA MET A 1 2.82 5.68 -15.15
C MET A 1 1.70 4.68 -14.89
N VAL A 2 1.79 3.93 -13.81
CA VAL A 2 0.76 2.99 -13.41
C VAL A 2 0.26 3.32 -12.00
N LEU A 3 -0.97 2.91 -11.71
CA LEU A 3 -1.58 3.05 -10.40
C LEU A 3 -1.67 1.66 -9.76
N GLU A 4 -1.03 1.51 -8.60
CA GLU A 4 -1.25 0.34 -7.74
C GLU A 4 -2.44 0.62 -6.85
N VAL A 5 -3.38 -0.32 -6.77
CA VAL A 5 -4.49 -0.28 -5.82
C VAL A 5 -4.40 -1.51 -4.94
N ALA A 6 -4.28 -1.30 -3.64
CA ALA A 6 -4.24 -2.39 -2.66
C ALA A 6 -5.42 -2.23 -1.70
N ILE A 7 -6.19 -3.30 -1.51
CA ILE A 7 -7.34 -3.31 -0.62
C ILE A 7 -7.01 -4.15 0.62
N PHE A 8 -7.15 -3.54 1.78
CA PHE A 8 -6.88 -4.17 3.07
C PHE A 8 -8.15 -4.23 3.90
N ASP A 9 -8.51 -5.43 4.35
CA ASP A 9 -9.51 -5.61 5.42
C ASP A 9 -8.73 -5.92 6.70
N VAL A 10 -8.98 -5.15 7.76
CA VAL A 10 -8.15 -5.19 8.97
C VAL A 10 -8.97 -5.47 10.22
N THR A 11 -8.27 -5.89 11.27
CA THR A 11 -8.91 -6.23 12.55
C THR A 11 -9.06 -5.02 13.46
N ASP A 12 -8.13 -4.06 13.38
CA ASP A 12 -8.12 -2.83 14.20
C ASP A 12 -7.79 -1.65 13.29
N ALA A 13 -8.80 -0.87 12.94
CA ALA A 13 -8.67 0.20 11.96
C ALA A 13 -7.75 1.33 12.43
N ASP A 14 -7.88 1.77 13.69
CA ASP A 14 -7.07 2.88 14.20
C ASP A 14 -5.61 2.48 14.33
N ALA A 15 -5.35 1.26 14.81
CA ALA A 15 -4.00 0.74 14.91
C ALA A 15 -3.34 0.56 13.54
N PHE A 16 -4.10 0.07 12.55
CA PHE A 16 -3.61 -0.05 11.17
C PHE A 16 -3.26 1.32 10.59
N ALA A 17 -4.13 2.31 10.76
CA ALA A 17 -3.87 3.67 10.27
C ALA A 17 -2.58 4.26 10.87
N ALA A 18 -2.36 4.09 12.18
CA ALA A 18 -1.15 4.54 12.85
C ALA A 18 0.09 3.81 12.33
N ALA A 19 0.00 2.49 12.16
CA ALA A 19 1.09 1.67 11.63
C ALA A 19 1.46 2.10 10.20
N TYR A 20 0.46 2.36 9.36
CA TYR A 20 0.68 2.87 8.01
C TYR A 20 1.44 4.20 8.04
N LEU A 21 1.02 5.16 8.85
CA LEU A 21 1.68 6.46 8.92
C LEU A 21 3.15 6.34 9.32
N GLY A 22 3.47 5.39 10.18
CA GLY A 22 4.86 5.12 10.57
C GLY A 22 5.68 4.38 9.51
N ALA A 23 5.03 3.66 8.60
CA ALA A 23 5.70 2.83 7.59
C ALA A 23 5.67 3.43 6.17
N ARG A 24 4.94 4.52 5.96
CA ARG A 24 4.69 5.05 4.61
C ARG A 24 5.96 5.46 3.87
N ASP A 25 7.01 5.88 4.59
CA ASP A 25 8.29 6.25 3.98
C ASP A 25 8.99 5.08 3.27
N GLN A 26 8.69 3.85 3.63
CA GLN A 26 9.20 2.68 2.92
C GLN A 26 8.73 2.68 1.46
N LEU A 27 7.49 3.10 1.21
CA LEU A 27 6.98 3.29 -0.14
C LEU A 27 7.54 4.54 -0.80
N LEU A 28 7.43 5.69 -0.12
CA LEU A 28 7.81 6.98 -0.69
C LEU A 28 9.29 7.06 -1.06
N SER A 29 10.15 6.34 -0.35
CA SER A 29 11.60 6.33 -0.63
C SER A 29 11.99 5.35 -1.72
N SER A 30 11.06 4.58 -2.26
CA SER A 30 11.35 3.61 -3.33
C SER A 30 11.47 4.32 -4.67
N ASP A 31 12.51 3.97 -5.44
CA ASP A 31 12.72 4.55 -6.77
C ASP A 31 11.53 4.24 -7.69
N GLY A 32 11.02 5.28 -8.34
CA GLY A 32 9.87 5.15 -9.22
C GLY A 32 8.52 5.33 -8.53
N CYS A 33 8.48 5.43 -7.21
CA CYS A 33 7.27 5.78 -6.48
C CYS A 33 7.04 7.28 -6.56
N ARG A 34 5.89 7.69 -7.11
CA ARG A 34 5.56 9.10 -7.33
C ARG A 34 4.66 9.67 -6.26
N SER A 35 3.72 8.87 -5.75
CA SER A 35 2.78 9.32 -4.74
C SER A 35 2.22 8.12 -3.98
N VAL A 36 1.83 8.38 -2.73
CA VAL A 36 1.22 7.38 -1.86
C VAL A 36 0.02 8.01 -1.17
N ARG A 37 -1.11 7.30 -1.20
CA ARG A 37 -2.32 7.76 -0.53
C ARG A 37 -3.07 6.57 0.04
N MET A 38 -3.37 6.61 1.34
CA MET A 38 -4.21 5.61 2.00
C MET A 38 -5.56 6.23 2.29
N THR A 39 -6.63 5.49 1.98
CA THR A 39 -8.00 5.91 2.27
C THR A 39 -8.68 4.87 3.15
N ARG A 40 -9.66 5.30 3.94
CA ARG A 40 -10.43 4.43 4.82
C ARG A 40 -11.87 4.39 4.36
N GLY A 41 -12.47 3.21 4.35
CA GLY A 41 -13.87 3.04 3.98
C GLY A 41 -14.80 3.80 4.90
N ILE A 42 -15.81 4.47 4.31
CA ILE A 42 -16.88 5.13 5.05
C ILE A 42 -17.91 4.09 5.46
N GLU A 43 -18.42 3.33 4.49
CA GLU A 43 -19.41 2.26 4.73
C GLU A 43 -18.81 1.07 5.46
N THR A 44 -17.51 0.80 5.23
CA THR A 44 -16.78 -0.32 5.83
C THR A 44 -15.52 0.21 6.50
N PRO A 45 -15.59 0.70 7.76
CA PRO A 45 -14.46 1.40 8.40
C PRO A 45 -13.21 0.55 8.63
N LYS A 46 -13.32 -0.79 8.58
CA LYS A 46 -12.16 -1.69 8.67
C LYS A 46 -11.57 -2.04 7.30
N ARG A 47 -12.03 -1.40 6.25
CA ARG A 47 -11.48 -1.55 4.91
C ARG A 47 -10.72 -0.30 4.51
N PHE A 48 -9.50 -0.50 4.03
CA PHE A 48 -8.64 0.58 3.55
C PHE A 48 -8.27 0.32 2.10
N VAL A 49 -8.11 1.40 1.34
CA VAL A 49 -7.63 1.34 -0.04
C VAL A 49 -6.39 2.21 -0.15
N LEU A 50 -5.29 1.57 -0.52
CA LEU A 50 -4.01 2.23 -0.80
C LEU A 50 -3.91 2.49 -2.30
N MET A 51 -3.53 3.70 -2.66
CA MET A 51 -3.26 4.09 -4.05
C MET A 51 -1.84 4.60 -4.14
N VAL A 52 -1.03 3.95 -4.98
CA VAL A 52 0.37 4.32 -5.20
C VAL A 52 0.60 4.53 -6.68
N GLU A 53 1.15 5.68 -7.04
CA GLU A 53 1.56 5.93 -8.42
C GLU A 53 3.02 5.52 -8.60
N TRP A 54 3.27 4.67 -9.59
CA TRP A 54 4.59 4.14 -9.94
C TRP A 54 4.95 4.52 -11.37
N ASP A 55 6.25 4.65 -11.65
CA ASP A 55 6.71 4.83 -13.04
C ASP A 55 6.30 3.67 -13.92
N SER A 56 6.32 2.44 -13.37
CA SER A 56 5.96 1.21 -14.07
C SER A 56 5.65 0.11 -13.06
N VAL A 57 5.07 -1.00 -13.55
CA VAL A 57 4.87 -2.21 -12.72
C VAL A 57 6.23 -2.73 -12.23
N GLN A 58 7.25 -2.71 -13.10
CA GLN A 58 8.59 -3.17 -12.75
C GLN A 58 9.21 -2.34 -11.63
N ALA A 59 8.94 -1.02 -11.60
CA ALA A 59 9.43 -0.16 -10.50
C ALA A 59 8.86 -0.63 -9.15
N HIS A 60 7.56 -0.94 -9.10
CA HIS A 60 6.92 -1.47 -7.90
C HIS A 60 7.56 -2.81 -7.49
N GLU A 61 7.70 -3.74 -8.43
CA GLU A 61 8.21 -5.08 -8.15
C GLU A 61 9.69 -5.07 -7.76
N ASN A 62 10.52 -4.35 -8.51
CA ASN A 62 11.98 -4.39 -8.34
C ASN A 62 12.49 -3.44 -7.25
N ASN A 63 11.87 -2.27 -7.10
CA ASN A 63 12.37 -1.24 -6.21
C ASN A 63 11.67 -1.22 -4.85
N PHE A 64 10.59 -2.01 -4.70
CA PHE A 64 9.87 -2.13 -3.43
C PHE A 64 9.66 -3.58 -3.04
N ARG A 65 8.86 -4.35 -3.79
CA ARG A 65 8.45 -5.71 -3.39
C ARG A 65 9.62 -6.67 -3.18
N GLY A 66 10.67 -6.54 -3.96
CA GLY A 66 11.87 -7.37 -3.83
C GLY A 66 12.91 -6.83 -2.84
N THR A 67 12.57 -5.88 -1.97
CA THR A 67 13.55 -5.17 -1.14
C THR A 67 13.26 -5.28 0.35
N GLU A 68 14.22 -4.84 1.16
CA GLU A 68 14.06 -4.74 2.62
C GLU A 68 12.98 -3.74 3.01
N ARG A 69 12.69 -2.73 2.16
CA ARG A 69 11.60 -1.79 2.38
C ARG A 69 10.26 -2.51 2.47
N PHE A 70 10.04 -3.47 1.59
CA PHE A 70 8.80 -4.27 1.61
C PHE A 70 8.68 -5.10 2.88
N LYS A 71 9.78 -5.68 3.33
CA LYS A 71 9.79 -6.45 4.59
C LYS A 71 9.43 -5.57 5.77
N ALA A 72 10.01 -4.37 5.86
CA ALA A 72 9.70 -3.41 6.91
C ALA A 72 8.22 -2.97 6.84
N TRP A 73 7.71 -2.73 5.65
CA TRP A 73 6.31 -2.42 5.39
C TRP A 73 5.39 -3.53 5.91
N ARG A 74 5.65 -4.78 5.49
CA ARG A 74 4.84 -5.93 5.89
C ARG A 74 4.92 -6.20 7.39
N THR A 75 6.08 -6.02 7.99
CA THR A 75 6.24 -6.16 9.45
C THR A 75 5.40 -5.15 10.21
N ALA A 76 5.31 -3.92 9.70
CA ALA A 76 4.54 -2.87 10.36
C ALA A 76 3.03 -3.07 10.23
N ILE A 77 2.52 -3.36 9.03
CA ILE A 77 1.08 -3.39 8.78
C ILE A 77 0.47 -4.79 8.76
N GLY A 78 1.27 -5.81 8.45
CA GLY A 78 0.79 -7.19 8.30
C GLY A 78 0.06 -7.78 9.50
N PRO A 79 0.47 -7.48 10.75
CA PRO A 79 -0.23 -8.01 11.93
C PRO A 79 -1.71 -7.63 12.01
N PHE A 80 -2.13 -6.59 11.31
CA PHE A 80 -3.52 -6.11 11.34
C PHE A 80 -4.40 -6.70 10.23
N PHE A 81 -3.85 -7.49 9.32
CA PHE A 81 -4.65 -8.05 8.22
C PHE A 81 -5.65 -9.06 8.74
N ALA A 82 -6.94 -8.85 8.42
CA ALA A 82 -7.99 -9.84 8.66
C ALA A 82 -7.93 -10.94 7.61
N GLU A 83 -7.48 -10.61 6.39
CA GLU A 83 -7.28 -11.52 5.28
C GLU A 83 -6.16 -10.98 4.38
N PRO A 84 -5.60 -11.79 3.45
CA PRO A 84 -4.56 -11.31 2.54
C PRO A 84 -5.04 -10.11 1.72
N PRO A 85 -4.20 -9.07 1.56
CA PRO A 85 -4.56 -7.91 0.74
C PRO A 85 -4.73 -8.28 -0.72
N ARG A 86 -5.58 -7.54 -1.42
CA ARG A 86 -5.75 -7.66 -2.87
C ARG A 86 -5.05 -6.50 -3.54
N VAL A 87 -4.08 -6.80 -4.41
CA VAL A 87 -3.24 -5.80 -5.07
C VAL A 87 -3.34 -5.96 -6.58
N GLU A 88 -3.65 -4.87 -7.26
CA GLU A 88 -3.69 -4.83 -8.72
C GLU A 88 -3.08 -3.54 -9.24
N HIS A 89 -2.63 -3.57 -10.48
CA HIS A 89 -2.14 -2.39 -11.20
C HIS A 89 -3.15 -1.97 -12.24
N PHE A 90 -3.26 -0.65 -12.42
CA PHE A 90 -4.20 -0.04 -13.36
C PHE A 90 -3.50 1.01 -14.19
N THR A 91 -3.99 1.22 -15.40
CA THR A 91 -3.54 2.31 -16.27
C THR A 91 -4.76 3.17 -16.63
N ASP A 92 -4.51 4.45 -16.91
CA ASP A 92 -5.58 5.34 -17.30
C ASP A 92 -6.19 4.92 -18.62
N VAL A 93 -7.50 5.05 -18.74
CA VAL A 93 -8.21 4.83 -20.00
C VAL A 93 -8.26 6.12 -20.83
N ASP A 94 -8.33 7.27 -20.16
CA ASP A 94 -8.45 8.59 -20.79
C ASP A 94 -7.39 9.59 -20.29
#